data_5ebd3d5e0859e1ce5c3be90b2d6eb2f6
#
_entry.id   5ebd3d5e0859e1ce5c3be90b2d6eb2f6
#
_cell.length_a   1.000
_cell.length_b   1.000
_cell.length_c   1.000
_cell.angle_alpha   90.00
_cell.angle_beta   90.00
_cell.angle_gamma   90.00
#
_symmetry.space_group_name_H-M   'P 1'
#
loop_
_entity.id
_entity.type
_entity.pdbx_description
1 polymer ?
#
loop_
_entity_poly.entity_id
_entity_poly.type
_entity_poly.pdbx_seq_one_letter_code
_entity_poly.pdbx_strand_id
1 'polypeptide(L)'
;MQRSLGRGLRLAALLAAAICLYTGLLLAAYSFPDEWISDNVGAAVGMLTEEGNMVGGYANYFWHTGFSITDNLTDMRIYQGLLRDGRSVTDAAMRTDYARYWHGYAVVLRPLMIVMSIVNIRYLNMMALMALFLVCGWKCRERFGWRTAAHFCGGLLMSFLLIAPFCQQYMPVTFLALAGSAAVLCGWKAARNRLYELFFLLGSLVCFFDFLTFPVLALGYPLACGLLQMVWDGEGPAPIWKKTLLLSVAWVLGYGLTWVAKGIIGTLLTEENVLGDILSQAAFRTTGAFYTDTGAVDVSMRSAVLINLETFFMGANIGAFALMLLVEGVYALRRGRLENWPQALALAAVALWPVIWYCVLQNHSRLHFWMTYKQLSVTVFAGCSALRALGAVREDRSCGEVQKRA
;
A
#
# COMPACT_ATOMS: atom_id res chain seq x y z
N MET A 1 -9.07 -10.24 29.88
CA MET A 1 -7.83 -11.02 29.72
C MET A 1 -7.99 -12.20 28.77
N GLN A 2 -8.92 -13.13 28.95
CA GLN A 2 -9.12 -14.30 28.04
C GLN A 2 -9.38 -13.94 26.56
N ARG A 3 -10.17 -12.89 26.26
CA ARG A 3 -10.46 -12.47 24.86
C ARG A 3 -9.22 -11.88 24.14
N SER A 4 -8.30 -11.26 24.88
CA SER A 4 -7.05 -10.73 24.31
C SER A 4 -6.03 -11.84 24.04
N LEU A 5 -5.91 -12.81 24.95
CA LEU A 5 -5.05 -13.99 24.78
C LEU A 5 -5.48 -14.82 23.56
N GLY A 6 -6.79 -15.07 23.40
CA GLY A 6 -7.32 -15.79 22.25
C GLY A 6 -7.12 -15.04 20.91
N ARG A 7 -7.02 -13.69 20.93
CA ARG A 7 -6.67 -12.92 19.73
C ARG A 7 -5.19 -13.04 19.40
N GLY A 8 -4.31 -12.93 20.40
CA GLY A 8 -2.86 -13.11 20.21
C GLY A 8 -2.54 -14.48 19.60
N LEU A 9 -3.12 -15.54 20.12
CA LEU A 9 -2.95 -16.90 19.57
C LEU A 9 -3.45 -17.02 18.11
N ARG A 10 -4.57 -16.38 17.78
CA ARG A 10 -5.05 -16.38 16.38
C ARG A 10 -4.10 -15.64 15.44
N LEU A 11 -3.56 -14.48 15.82
CA LEU A 11 -2.59 -13.75 15.00
C LEU A 11 -1.29 -14.52 14.85
N ALA A 12 -0.81 -15.20 15.91
CA ALA A 12 0.35 -16.07 15.84
C ALA A 12 0.13 -17.27 14.90
N ALA A 13 -1.04 -17.91 14.97
CA ALA A 13 -1.41 -19.00 14.06
C ALA A 13 -1.52 -18.52 12.60
N LEU A 14 -2.09 -17.33 12.36
CA LEU A 14 -2.15 -16.71 11.04
C LEU A 14 -0.75 -16.41 10.49
N LEU A 15 0.15 -15.89 11.32
CA LEU A 15 1.54 -15.66 10.94
C LEU A 15 2.20 -16.97 10.52
N ALA A 16 2.16 -18.00 11.36
CA ALA A 16 2.76 -19.30 11.07
C ALA A 16 2.21 -19.89 9.76
N ALA A 17 0.89 -19.86 9.57
CA ALA A 17 0.26 -20.34 8.35
C ALA A 17 0.68 -19.51 7.12
N ALA A 18 0.74 -18.17 7.24
CA ALA A 18 1.19 -17.30 6.16
C ALA A 18 2.65 -17.59 5.77
N ILE A 19 3.55 -17.71 6.73
CA ILE A 19 4.98 -17.98 6.49
C ILE A 19 5.17 -19.33 5.82
N CYS A 20 4.51 -20.40 6.29
CA CYS A 20 4.53 -21.70 5.64
C CYS A 20 3.99 -21.62 4.20
N LEU A 21 2.90 -20.91 3.99
CA LEU A 21 2.31 -20.71 2.67
C LEU A 21 3.27 -19.93 1.74
N TYR A 22 3.85 -18.82 2.19
CA TYR A 22 4.76 -17.99 1.40
C TYR A 22 6.01 -18.76 0.98
N THR A 23 6.61 -19.49 1.93
CA THR A 23 7.77 -20.34 1.65
C THR A 23 7.41 -21.43 0.65
N GLY A 24 6.29 -22.13 0.88
CA GLY A 24 5.83 -23.21 0.00
C GLY A 24 5.51 -22.71 -1.41
N LEU A 25 4.83 -21.56 -1.54
CA LEU A 25 4.49 -20.94 -2.82
C LEU A 25 5.75 -20.51 -3.60
N LEU A 26 6.75 -19.93 -2.94
CA LEU A 26 8.01 -19.56 -3.58
C LEU A 26 8.77 -20.82 -4.07
N LEU A 27 8.90 -21.83 -3.23
CA LEU A 27 9.54 -23.10 -3.63
C LEU A 27 8.80 -23.73 -4.81
N ALA A 28 7.48 -23.76 -4.78
CA ALA A 28 6.65 -24.25 -5.88
C ALA A 28 6.85 -23.42 -7.16
N ALA A 29 6.85 -22.09 -7.06
CA ALA A 29 7.05 -21.22 -8.21
C ALA A 29 8.44 -21.46 -8.85
N TYR A 30 9.50 -21.54 -8.07
CA TYR A 30 10.86 -21.78 -8.57
C TYR A 30 11.13 -23.25 -8.95
N SER A 31 10.21 -24.20 -8.67
CA SER A 31 10.31 -25.57 -9.16
C SER A 31 10.02 -25.70 -10.67
N PHE A 32 9.32 -24.73 -11.28
CA PHE A 32 9.12 -24.73 -12.72
C PHE A 32 10.45 -24.52 -13.45
N PRO A 33 10.70 -25.26 -14.55
CA PRO A 33 11.90 -25.10 -15.38
C PRO A 33 12.03 -23.68 -15.91
N ASP A 34 13.25 -23.16 -15.96
CA ASP A 34 13.52 -21.81 -16.48
C ASP A 34 13.26 -21.73 -18.00
N GLU A 35 13.41 -22.85 -18.71
CA GLU A 35 13.15 -22.97 -20.15
C GLU A 35 11.70 -22.62 -20.52
N TRP A 36 10.76 -22.77 -19.59
CA TRP A 36 9.36 -22.42 -19.84
C TRP A 36 9.10 -20.91 -19.87
N ILE A 37 9.99 -20.11 -19.29
CA ILE A 37 9.80 -18.66 -19.13
C ILE A 37 10.94 -17.83 -19.72
N SER A 38 12.07 -18.42 -20.07
CA SER A 38 13.29 -17.70 -20.49
C SER A 38 13.06 -16.75 -21.66
N ASP A 39 12.32 -17.17 -22.68
CA ASP A 39 12.04 -16.35 -23.87
C ASP A 39 11.19 -15.13 -23.51
N ASN A 40 10.13 -15.32 -22.72
CA ASN A 40 9.27 -14.24 -22.28
C ASN A 40 10.00 -13.29 -21.32
N VAL A 41 10.87 -13.80 -20.46
CA VAL A 41 11.72 -12.99 -19.57
C VAL A 41 12.72 -12.19 -20.40
N GLY A 42 13.40 -12.81 -21.37
CA GLY A 42 14.33 -12.13 -22.27
C GLY A 42 13.65 -11.00 -23.06
N ALA A 43 12.46 -11.27 -23.62
CA ALA A 43 11.66 -10.28 -24.31
C ALA A 43 11.22 -9.12 -23.36
N ALA A 44 10.86 -9.44 -22.10
CA ALA A 44 10.49 -8.42 -21.12
C ALA A 44 11.67 -7.50 -20.77
N VAL A 45 12.84 -8.08 -20.53
CA VAL A 45 14.07 -7.32 -20.25
C VAL A 45 14.48 -6.45 -21.46
N GLY A 46 14.40 -6.99 -22.67
CA GLY A 46 14.65 -6.27 -23.91
C GLY A 46 13.72 -5.06 -24.05
N MET A 47 12.41 -5.28 -23.91
CA MET A 47 11.41 -4.20 -23.97
C MET A 47 11.66 -3.11 -22.90
N LEU A 48 11.92 -3.49 -21.66
CA LEU A 48 12.19 -2.53 -20.58
C LEU A 48 13.50 -1.76 -20.81
N THR A 49 14.47 -2.38 -21.46
CA THR A 49 15.74 -1.73 -21.85
C THR A 49 15.50 -0.69 -22.96
N GLU A 50 14.68 -1.01 -23.95
CA GLU A 50 14.31 -0.09 -25.04
C GLU A 50 13.45 1.07 -24.54
N GLU A 51 12.52 0.82 -23.61
CA GLU A 51 11.75 1.86 -22.94
C GLU A 51 12.65 2.79 -22.11
N GLY A 52 13.77 2.33 -21.62
CA GLY A 52 14.72 3.03 -20.77
C GLY A 52 14.28 3.11 -19.32
N ASN A 53 15.24 3.46 -18.46
CA ASN A 53 14.96 3.68 -17.05
C ASN A 53 14.10 4.92 -16.85
N MET A 54 13.06 4.80 -16.05
CA MET A 54 12.27 5.94 -15.65
C MET A 54 11.65 6.67 -16.85
N VAL A 55 10.97 5.93 -17.68
CA VAL A 55 10.41 6.42 -18.94
C VAL A 55 9.25 7.38 -18.71
N GLY A 56 9.36 8.57 -19.28
CA GLY A 56 8.29 9.53 -19.35
C GLY A 56 7.13 9.16 -20.29
N GLY A 57 7.25 8.14 -21.13
CA GLY A 57 6.30 7.84 -22.20
C GLY A 57 4.87 7.53 -21.74
N TYR A 58 4.73 6.73 -20.69
CA TYR A 58 3.41 6.44 -20.11
C TYR A 58 2.98 7.43 -19.04
N ALA A 59 3.86 8.29 -18.66
CA ALA A 59 3.84 8.93 -17.37
C ALA A 59 3.51 10.42 -17.43
N ASN A 60 3.55 11.01 -18.57
CA ASN A 60 3.24 12.43 -18.75
C ASN A 60 1.73 12.67 -18.78
N TYR A 61 1.02 12.05 -17.82
CA TYR A 61 -0.35 12.45 -17.60
C TYR A 61 -0.40 13.73 -16.78
N PHE A 62 -1.39 14.52 -17.01
CA PHE A 62 -1.77 15.57 -16.09
C PHE A 62 -0.63 16.48 -15.68
N TRP A 63 0.17 16.94 -16.64
CA TRP A 63 1.18 17.97 -16.45
C TRP A 63 2.30 17.72 -15.42
N HIS A 64 2.42 16.49 -14.88
CA HIS A 64 3.61 16.09 -14.16
C HIS A 64 4.62 15.47 -15.12
N THR A 65 5.77 16.11 -15.22
CA THR A 65 6.93 15.57 -15.94
C THR A 65 7.97 15.16 -14.90
N GLY A 66 8.61 14.04 -15.02
CA GLY A 66 9.76 13.68 -14.20
C GLY A 66 9.51 12.74 -13.01
N PHE A 67 8.36 12.81 -12.31
CA PHE A 67 8.10 11.92 -11.15
C PHE A 67 6.90 10.99 -11.31
N SER A 68 6.10 11.20 -12.34
CA SER A 68 5.01 10.31 -12.75
C SER A 68 5.51 9.20 -13.66
N ILE A 69 6.59 8.52 -13.26
CA ILE A 69 7.34 7.61 -14.10
C ILE A 69 7.33 6.18 -13.59
N THR A 70 7.54 5.23 -14.51
CA THR A 70 7.86 3.84 -14.18
C THR A 70 9.31 3.77 -13.65
N ASP A 71 9.64 2.68 -12.98
CA ASP A 71 11.02 2.36 -12.60
C ASP A 71 11.42 1.07 -13.32
N ASN A 72 11.78 1.21 -14.58
CA ASN A 72 12.10 0.09 -15.43
C ASN A 72 13.40 -0.61 -15.01
N LEU A 73 14.32 0.08 -14.32
CA LEU A 73 15.51 -0.55 -13.78
C LEU A 73 15.17 -1.60 -12.72
N THR A 74 14.27 -1.26 -11.80
CA THR A 74 13.80 -2.23 -10.80
C THR A 74 12.96 -3.33 -11.42
N ASP A 75 12.10 -2.99 -12.39
CA ASP A 75 11.29 -3.99 -13.10
C ASP A 75 12.16 -4.97 -13.91
N MET A 76 13.24 -4.52 -14.56
CA MET A 76 14.20 -5.44 -15.19
C MET A 76 14.78 -6.43 -14.20
N ARG A 77 15.20 -5.97 -13.01
CA ARG A 77 15.70 -6.85 -11.95
C ARG A 77 14.63 -7.83 -11.47
N ILE A 78 13.36 -7.40 -11.38
CA ILE A 78 12.23 -8.29 -11.06
C ILE A 78 12.15 -9.41 -12.09
N TYR A 79 12.15 -9.11 -13.39
CA TYR A 79 12.06 -10.13 -14.43
C TYR A 79 13.30 -11.01 -14.50
N GLN A 80 14.51 -10.46 -14.42
CA GLN A 80 15.75 -11.22 -14.36
C GLN A 80 15.77 -12.18 -13.16
N GLY A 81 15.31 -11.71 -11.99
CA GLY A 81 15.20 -12.51 -10.78
C GLY A 81 14.20 -13.66 -10.85
N LEU A 82 13.34 -13.72 -11.88
CA LEU A 82 12.49 -14.89 -12.10
C LEU A 82 13.29 -16.11 -12.56
N LEU A 83 14.46 -15.96 -13.16
CA LEU A 83 15.32 -17.09 -13.57
C LEU A 83 16.18 -17.57 -12.41
N ARG A 84 16.41 -18.87 -12.35
CA ARG A 84 17.29 -19.47 -11.34
C ARG A 84 18.77 -19.28 -11.66
N ASP A 85 19.10 -19.17 -12.95
CA ASP A 85 20.49 -19.02 -13.44
C ASP A 85 21.45 -20.06 -12.84
N GLY A 86 21.05 -21.32 -12.85
CA GLY A 86 21.84 -22.44 -12.31
C GLY A 86 21.78 -22.61 -10.80
N ARG A 87 21.10 -21.74 -10.06
CA ARG A 87 20.88 -21.88 -8.61
C ARG A 87 19.91 -23.03 -8.29
N SER A 88 20.03 -23.58 -7.09
CA SER A 88 19.02 -24.51 -6.58
C SER A 88 17.66 -23.81 -6.42
N VAL A 89 16.57 -24.60 -6.38
CA VAL A 89 15.21 -24.07 -6.15
C VAL A 89 15.14 -23.27 -4.84
N THR A 90 15.74 -23.80 -3.78
CA THR A 90 15.74 -23.15 -2.46
C THR A 90 16.53 -21.84 -2.48
N ASP A 91 17.70 -21.85 -3.09
CA ASP A 91 18.54 -20.66 -3.18
C ASP A 91 17.86 -19.56 -4.02
N ALA A 92 17.33 -19.91 -5.19
CA ALA A 92 16.58 -18.97 -6.02
C ALA A 92 15.34 -18.40 -5.32
N ALA A 93 14.56 -19.23 -4.60
CA ALA A 93 13.39 -18.82 -3.86
C ALA A 93 13.71 -17.89 -2.67
N MET A 94 14.89 -18.04 -2.06
CA MET A 94 15.24 -17.31 -0.84
C MET A 94 16.25 -16.17 -1.06
N ARG A 95 16.98 -16.15 -2.17
CA ARG A 95 18.12 -15.26 -2.39
C ARG A 95 18.09 -14.54 -3.75
N THR A 96 16.91 -14.26 -4.27
CA THR A 96 16.77 -13.45 -5.47
C THR A 96 17.18 -12.00 -5.20
N ASP A 97 18.08 -11.43 -5.97
CA ASP A 97 18.60 -10.05 -5.94
C ASP A 97 18.94 -9.55 -4.52
N TYR A 98 17.95 -9.10 -3.75
CA TYR A 98 18.09 -8.68 -2.35
C TYR A 98 17.50 -9.74 -1.43
N ALA A 99 18.32 -10.59 -0.82
CA ALA A 99 17.89 -11.71 0.03
C ALA A 99 16.94 -11.31 1.19
N ARG A 100 16.98 -10.05 1.63
CA ARG A 100 16.12 -9.50 2.70
C ARG A 100 14.64 -9.34 2.34
N TYR A 101 14.25 -9.40 1.06
CA TYR A 101 12.86 -9.36 0.63
C TYR A 101 12.34 -10.75 0.28
N TRP A 102 11.02 -10.94 0.40
CA TRP A 102 10.37 -12.21 0.07
C TRP A 102 10.29 -12.48 -1.43
N HIS A 103 10.24 -11.43 -2.25
CA HIS A 103 10.03 -11.53 -3.70
C HIS A 103 8.76 -12.30 -4.09
N GLY A 104 7.67 -12.09 -3.32
CA GLY A 104 6.39 -12.79 -3.52
C GLY A 104 5.79 -12.61 -4.91
N TYR A 105 6.16 -11.57 -5.65
CA TYR A 105 5.76 -11.37 -7.03
C TYR A 105 6.12 -12.57 -7.92
N ALA A 106 7.19 -13.31 -7.62
CA ALA A 106 7.61 -14.48 -8.39
C ALA A 106 6.53 -15.58 -8.38
N VAL A 107 5.75 -15.70 -7.30
CA VAL A 107 4.63 -16.64 -7.20
C VAL A 107 3.57 -16.38 -8.26
N VAL A 108 3.40 -15.13 -8.66
CA VAL A 108 2.43 -14.72 -9.67
C VAL A 108 3.08 -14.65 -11.05
N LEU A 109 4.25 -14.02 -11.15
CA LEU A 109 4.88 -13.75 -12.45
C LEU A 109 5.42 -15.00 -13.11
N ARG A 110 6.08 -15.91 -12.37
CA ARG A 110 6.63 -17.13 -13.00
C ARG A 110 5.57 -17.95 -13.75
N PRO A 111 4.42 -18.32 -13.14
CA PRO A 111 3.38 -19.04 -13.90
C PRO A 111 2.74 -18.20 -15.02
N LEU A 112 2.59 -16.88 -14.86
CA LEU A 112 2.06 -16.02 -15.93
C LEU A 112 3.02 -15.95 -17.11
N MET A 113 4.35 -15.87 -16.88
CA MET A 113 5.36 -15.82 -17.92
C MET A 113 5.47 -17.12 -18.75
N ILE A 114 4.86 -18.22 -18.31
CA ILE A 114 4.74 -19.44 -19.14
C ILE A 114 3.85 -19.18 -20.35
N VAL A 115 2.79 -18.36 -20.18
CA VAL A 115 1.70 -18.22 -21.17
C VAL A 115 1.48 -16.78 -21.65
N MET A 116 2.15 -15.80 -21.04
CA MET A 116 1.91 -14.37 -21.28
C MET A 116 3.21 -13.60 -21.45
N SER A 117 3.23 -12.65 -22.36
CA SER A 117 4.26 -11.61 -22.43
C SER A 117 4.07 -10.54 -21.37
N ILE A 118 5.10 -9.72 -21.12
CA ILE A 118 5.01 -8.55 -20.24
C ILE A 118 3.86 -7.60 -20.63
N VAL A 119 3.58 -7.44 -21.91
CA VAL A 119 2.48 -6.59 -22.40
C VAL A 119 1.14 -7.12 -21.93
N ASN A 120 0.91 -8.42 -22.06
CA ASN A 120 -0.33 -9.06 -21.60
C ASN A 120 -0.48 -8.98 -20.07
N ILE A 121 0.63 -9.13 -19.33
CA ILE A 121 0.64 -8.97 -17.87
C ILE A 121 0.28 -7.53 -17.48
N ARG A 122 0.82 -6.52 -18.19
CA ARG A 122 0.44 -5.10 -17.97
C ARG A 122 -1.05 -4.87 -18.22
N TYR A 123 -1.64 -5.46 -19.27
CA TYR A 123 -3.10 -5.39 -19.51
C TYR A 123 -3.90 -6.10 -18.41
N LEU A 124 -3.46 -7.27 -17.97
CA LEU A 124 -4.11 -7.99 -16.87
C LEU A 124 -4.08 -7.15 -15.59
N ASN A 125 -2.93 -6.56 -15.26
CA ASN A 125 -2.76 -5.66 -14.13
C ASN A 125 -3.71 -4.45 -14.24
N MET A 126 -3.81 -3.85 -15.44
CA MET A 126 -4.71 -2.71 -15.68
C MET A 126 -6.17 -3.11 -15.44
N MET A 127 -6.61 -4.22 -16.01
CA MET A 127 -8.00 -4.70 -15.82
C MET A 127 -8.31 -4.98 -14.35
N ALA A 128 -7.42 -5.71 -13.65
CA ALA A 128 -7.62 -6.06 -12.24
C ALA A 128 -7.64 -4.82 -11.36
N LEU A 129 -6.70 -3.90 -11.57
CA LEU A 129 -6.59 -2.68 -10.77
C LEU A 129 -7.79 -1.75 -11.01
N MET A 130 -8.18 -1.54 -12.28
CA MET A 130 -9.34 -0.71 -12.62
C MET A 130 -10.64 -1.30 -12.11
N ALA A 131 -10.83 -2.61 -12.18
CA ALA A 131 -12.00 -3.27 -11.60
C ALA A 131 -12.11 -2.99 -10.09
N LEU A 132 -11.02 -3.17 -9.34
CA LEU A 132 -11.00 -2.86 -7.90
C LEU A 132 -11.22 -1.36 -7.63
N PHE A 133 -10.59 -0.49 -8.40
CA PHE A 133 -10.74 0.96 -8.28
C PHE A 133 -12.21 1.38 -8.47
N LEU A 134 -12.86 0.88 -9.52
CA LEU A 134 -14.28 1.17 -9.80
C LEU A 134 -15.20 0.61 -8.73
N VAL A 135 -14.95 -0.63 -8.26
CA VAL A 135 -15.73 -1.23 -7.17
C VAL A 135 -15.59 -0.41 -5.89
N CYS A 136 -14.38 -0.02 -5.50
CA CYS A 136 -14.16 0.79 -4.32
C CYS A 136 -14.81 2.18 -4.44
N GLY A 137 -14.64 2.85 -5.58
CA GLY A 137 -15.27 4.16 -5.85
C GLY A 137 -16.79 4.08 -5.79
N TRP A 138 -17.38 3.05 -6.43
CA TRP A 138 -18.81 2.80 -6.36
C TRP A 138 -19.31 2.56 -4.93
N LYS A 139 -18.61 1.72 -4.16
CA LYS A 139 -18.97 1.42 -2.77
C LYS A 139 -18.78 2.62 -1.84
N CYS A 140 -17.76 3.43 -2.06
CA CYS A 140 -17.62 4.72 -1.36
C CYS A 140 -18.81 5.64 -1.66
N ARG A 141 -19.24 5.73 -2.93
CA ARG A 141 -20.41 6.52 -3.33
C ARG A 141 -21.69 6.00 -2.67
N GLU A 142 -21.93 4.70 -2.72
CA GLU A 142 -23.11 4.06 -2.16
C GLU A 142 -23.23 4.29 -0.64
N ARG A 143 -22.09 4.20 0.08
CA ARG A 143 -22.08 4.26 1.55
C ARG A 143 -21.97 5.66 2.12
N PHE A 144 -21.15 6.50 1.50
CA PHE A 144 -20.75 7.80 2.06
C PHE A 144 -21.09 8.98 1.16
N GLY A 145 -21.60 8.71 -0.03
CA GLY A 145 -21.97 9.72 -1.03
C GLY A 145 -20.83 10.05 -2.00
N TRP A 146 -21.18 10.78 -3.08
CA TRP A 146 -20.29 11.04 -4.22
C TRP A 146 -19.02 11.82 -3.87
N ARG A 147 -19.09 12.72 -2.88
CA ARG A 147 -17.90 13.51 -2.44
C ARG A 147 -16.83 12.62 -1.85
N THR A 148 -17.20 11.68 -0.97
CA THR A 148 -16.23 10.71 -0.41
C THR A 148 -15.65 9.82 -1.51
N ALA A 149 -16.46 9.42 -2.49
CA ALA A 149 -15.95 8.69 -3.66
C ALA A 149 -14.95 9.54 -4.47
N ALA A 150 -15.25 10.84 -4.64
CA ALA A 150 -14.33 11.76 -5.33
C ALA A 150 -12.99 11.91 -4.58
N HIS A 151 -13.02 11.98 -3.24
CA HIS A 151 -11.77 12.03 -2.44
C HIS A 151 -10.99 10.72 -2.51
N PHE A 152 -11.68 9.58 -2.45
CA PHE A 152 -11.06 8.25 -2.59
C PHE A 152 -10.36 8.11 -3.95
N CYS A 153 -11.11 8.34 -5.00
CA CYS A 153 -10.61 8.22 -6.38
C CYS A 153 -9.58 9.30 -6.72
N GLY A 154 -9.86 10.55 -6.32
CA GLY A 154 -8.99 11.69 -6.57
C GLY A 154 -7.62 11.54 -5.93
N GLY A 155 -7.56 11.12 -4.66
CA GLY A 155 -6.29 10.86 -3.98
C GLY A 155 -5.43 9.82 -4.70
N LEU A 156 -6.03 8.72 -5.17
CA LEU A 156 -5.32 7.69 -5.94
C LEU A 156 -4.87 8.20 -7.32
N LEU A 157 -5.71 8.97 -8.02
CA LEU A 157 -5.35 9.56 -9.31
C LEU A 157 -4.22 10.58 -9.16
N MET A 158 -4.21 11.38 -8.07
CA MET A 158 -3.12 12.30 -7.74
C MET A 158 -1.79 11.59 -7.47
N SER A 159 -1.81 10.32 -7.05
CA SER A 159 -0.62 9.48 -6.89
C SER A 159 -0.22 8.72 -8.16
N PHE A 160 -0.82 9.05 -9.29
CA PHE A 160 -0.61 8.38 -10.57
C PHE A 160 -0.94 6.88 -10.56
N LEU A 161 -2.12 6.54 -10.05
CA LEU A 161 -2.65 5.18 -10.04
C LEU A 161 -2.50 4.47 -11.39
N LEU A 162 -2.71 5.19 -12.50
CA LEU A 162 -2.70 4.62 -13.86
C LEU A 162 -1.31 4.14 -14.32
N ILE A 163 -0.23 4.49 -13.60
CA ILE A 163 1.12 3.99 -13.88
C ILE A 163 1.36 2.62 -13.21
N ALA A 164 0.71 2.35 -12.10
CA ALA A 164 0.95 1.14 -11.33
C ALA A 164 0.84 -0.17 -12.16
N PRO A 165 -0.11 -0.32 -13.11
CA PRO A 165 -0.17 -1.52 -13.94
C PRO A 165 1.03 -1.76 -14.85
N PHE A 166 1.76 -0.69 -15.19
CA PHE A 166 2.93 -0.74 -16.06
C PHE A 166 4.25 -0.98 -15.31
N CYS A 167 4.21 -0.88 -13.97
CA CYS A 167 5.38 -1.01 -13.11
C CYS A 167 5.14 -2.10 -12.07
N GLN A 168 5.85 -3.21 -12.18
CA GLN A 168 5.62 -4.39 -11.33
C GLN A 168 5.89 -4.11 -9.86
N GLN A 169 6.82 -3.22 -9.55
CA GLN A 169 7.09 -2.86 -8.16
C GLN A 169 5.97 -2.01 -7.52
N TYR A 170 5.16 -1.26 -8.31
CA TYR A 170 4.06 -0.43 -7.77
C TYR A 170 2.74 -1.20 -7.67
N MET A 171 2.58 -2.22 -8.50
CA MET A 171 1.33 -2.97 -8.62
C MET A 171 0.90 -3.63 -7.29
N PRO A 172 1.78 -4.35 -6.54
CA PRO A 172 1.36 -5.09 -5.36
C PRO A 172 0.75 -4.23 -4.28
N VAL A 173 1.42 -3.14 -3.90
CA VAL A 173 0.93 -2.24 -2.84
C VAL A 173 -0.39 -1.59 -3.25
N THR A 174 -0.49 -1.12 -4.50
CA THR A 174 -1.69 -0.47 -5.01
C THR A 174 -2.86 -1.45 -5.05
N PHE A 175 -2.61 -2.67 -5.54
CA PHE A 175 -3.62 -3.74 -5.56
C PHE A 175 -4.09 -4.11 -4.14
N LEU A 176 -3.16 -4.29 -3.19
CA LEU A 176 -3.48 -4.64 -1.80
C LEU A 176 -4.23 -3.51 -1.08
N ALA A 177 -3.91 -2.25 -1.37
CA ALA A 177 -4.66 -1.10 -0.84
C ALA A 177 -6.12 -1.11 -1.30
N LEU A 178 -6.35 -1.34 -2.60
CA LEU A 178 -7.70 -1.43 -3.16
C LEU A 178 -8.43 -2.70 -2.71
N ALA A 179 -7.77 -3.87 -2.69
CA ALA A 179 -8.36 -5.11 -2.22
C ALA A 179 -8.73 -5.04 -0.73
N GLY A 180 -7.87 -4.47 0.12
CA GLY A 180 -8.17 -4.23 1.52
C GLY A 180 -9.33 -3.26 1.71
N SER A 181 -9.38 -2.18 0.92
CA SER A 181 -10.51 -1.23 0.92
C SER A 181 -11.81 -1.91 0.46
N ALA A 182 -11.76 -2.72 -0.59
CA ALA A 182 -12.91 -3.50 -1.06
C ALA A 182 -13.41 -4.49 0.01
N ALA A 183 -12.50 -5.19 0.70
CA ALA A 183 -12.85 -6.09 1.79
C ALA A 183 -13.62 -5.36 2.91
N VAL A 184 -13.18 -4.14 3.27
CA VAL A 184 -13.87 -3.30 4.25
C VAL A 184 -15.21 -2.78 3.70
N LEU A 185 -15.22 -2.21 2.49
CA LEU A 185 -16.40 -1.58 1.91
C LEU A 185 -17.47 -2.58 1.51
N CYS A 186 -17.14 -3.71 0.88
CA CYS A 186 -18.10 -4.70 0.45
C CYS A 186 -18.49 -5.66 1.58
N GLY A 187 -17.54 -6.03 2.43
CA GLY A 187 -17.65 -7.05 3.44
C GLY A 187 -17.83 -6.54 4.87
N TRP A 188 -18.28 -5.29 5.11
CA TRP A 188 -18.27 -4.66 6.44
C TRP A 188 -18.84 -5.53 7.56
N LYS A 189 -19.98 -6.17 7.34
CA LYS A 189 -20.64 -7.02 8.36
C LYS A 189 -19.74 -8.17 8.83
N ALA A 190 -18.99 -8.78 7.92
CA ALA A 190 -18.04 -9.86 8.21
C ALA A 190 -16.68 -9.30 8.69
N ALA A 191 -16.17 -8.27 7.99
CA ALA A 191 -14.89 -7.65 8.25
C ALA A 191 -14.83 -6.99 9.65
N ARG A 192 -15.91 -6.34 10.10
CA ARG A 192 -15.99 -5.64 11.40
C ARG A 192 -15.53 -6.50 12.58
N ASN A 193 -15.84 -7.79 12.57
CA ASN A 193 -15.49 -8.72 13.63
C ASN A 193 -14.06 -9.27 13.52
N ARG A 194 -13.42 -9.12 12.33
CA ARG A 194 -12.10 -9.65 12.00
C ARG A 194 -11.12 -8.58 11.50
N LEU A 195 -11.35 -7.30 11.85
CA LEU A 195 -10.49 -6.21 11.39
C LEU A 195 -9.03 -6.38 11.81
N TYR A 196 -8.76 -6.93 12.99
CA TYR A 196 -7.38 -7.14 13.44
C TYR A 196 -6.66 -8.17 12.59
N GLU A 197 -7.33 -9.27 12.28
CA GLU A 197 -6.84 -10.32 11.40
C GLU A 197 -6.63 -9.78 9.97
N LEU A 198 -7.60 -9.02 9.47
CA LEU A 198 -7.51 -8.40 8.14
C LEU A 198 -6.30 -7.46 8.03
N PHE A 199 -6.13 -6.53 8.98
CA PHE A 199 -5.02 -5.58 8.94
C PHE A 199 -3.66 -6.26 9.17
N PHE A 200 -3.60 -7.26 10.03
CA PHE A 200 -2.41 -8.07 10.21
C PHE A 200 -2.01 -8.78 8.92
N LEU A 201 -2.97 -9.44 8.24
CA LEU A 201 -2.73 -10.10 6.96
C LEU A 201 -2.37 -9.11 5.85
N LEU A 202 -2.99 -7.94 5.79
CA LEU A 202 -2.61 -6.91 4.83
C LEU A 202 -1.16 -6.47 5.03
N GLY A 203 -0.71 -6.24 6.27
CA GLY A 203 0.68 -5.93 6.57
C GLY A 203 1.62 -7.06 6.14
N SER A 204 1.26 -8.31 6.45
CA SER A 204 2.01 -9.50 6.06
C SER A 204 2.11 -9.66 4.53
N LEU A 205 1.00 -9.49 3.80
CA LEU A 205 0.96 -9.57 2.34
C LEU A 205 1.77 -8.44 1.69
N VAL A 206 1.70 -7.23 2.23
CA VAL A 206 2.54 -6.13 1.74
C VAL A 206 4.02 -6.49 1.90
N CYS A 207 4.44 -6.99 3.07
CA CYS A 207 5.82 -7.43 3.26
C CYS A 207 6.24 -8.56 2.31
N PHE A 208 5.31 -9.47 1.96
CA PHE A 208 5.59 -10.57 1.06
C PHE A 208 5.77 -10.12 -0.40
N PHE A 209 4.96 -9.18 -0.87
CA PHE A 209 4.92 -8.78 -2.28
C PHE A 209 5.71 -7.51 -2.61
N ASP A 210 5.98 -6.63 -1.63
CA ASP A 210 6.54 -5.30 -1.83
C ASP A 210 8.02 -5.18 -1.45
N PHE A 211 8.71 -4.25 -2.07
CA PHE A 211 10.11 -3.90 -1.81
C PHE A 211 10.29 -2.63 -0.95
N LEU A 212 9.36 -2.35 -0.08
CA LEU A 212 9.37 -1.13 0.71
C LEU A 212 9.08 0.13 -0.15
N THR A 213 8.19 0.03 -1.13
CA THR A 213 7.90 1.14 -2.05
C THR A 213 7.12 2.28 -1.37
N PHE A 214 5.82 2.10 -1.15
CA PHE A 214 4.94 3.05 -0.46
C PHE A 214 3.86 2.31 0.36
N PRO A 215 4.27 1.43 1.30
CA PRO A 215 3.40 0.46 1.96
C PRO A 215 2.28 1.06 2.79
N VAL A 216 2.42 2.32 3.25
CA VAL A 216 1.38 3.03 4.02
C VAL A 216 0.07 3.20 3.24
N LEU A 217 0.12 3.14 1.91
CA LEU A 217 -1.09 3.14 1.08
C LEU A 217 -2.04 2.00 1.46
N ALA A 218 -1.49 0.78 1.61
CA ALA A 218 -2.27 -0.42 1.97
C ALA A 218 -2.72 -0.46 3.44
N LEU A 219 -2.18 0.40 4.29
CA LEU A 219 -2.71 0.66 5.64
C LEU A 219 -3.79 1.74 5.59
N GLY A 220 -3.48 2.90 5.01
CA GLY A 220 -4.24 4.12 5.17
C GLY A 220 -5.62 4.08 4.51
N TYR A 221 -5.71 3.58 3.27
CA TYR A 221 -6.98 3.51 2.54
C TYR A 221 -8.01 2.59 3.20
N PRO A 222 -7.70 1.31 3.50
CA PRO A 222 -8.64 0.44 4.21
C PRO A 222 -9.00 0.97 5.61
N LEU A 223 -8.04 1.57 6.31
CA LEU A 223 -8.27 2.13 7.64
C LEU A 223 -9.24 3.32 7.58
N ALA A 224 -9.01 4.27 6.70
CA ALA A 224 -9.90 5.42 6.53
C ALA A 224 -11.33 4.97 6.13
N CYS A 225 -11.48 3.98 5.24
CA CYS A 225 -12.77 3.37 4.90
C CYS A 225 -13.45 2.77 6.13
N GLY A 226 -12.72 2.02 6.95
CA GLY A 226 -13.25 1.39 8.17
C GLY A 226 -13.68 2.41 9.21
N LEU A 227 -12.88 3.45 9.44
CA LEU A 227 -13.20 4.52 10.39
C LEU A 227 -14.40 5.36 9.92
N LEU A 228 -14.48 5.68 8.62
CA LEU A 228 -15.68 6.31 8.05
C LEU A 228 -16.92 5.47 8.30
N GLN A 229 -16.85 4.16 8.05
CA GLN A 229 -18.00 3.28 8.30
C GLN A 229 -18.42 3.29 9.78
N MET A 230 -17.44 3.30 10.72
CA MET A 230 -17.74 3.39 12.15
C MET A 230 -18.40 4.73 12.51
N VAL A 231 -17.96 5.84 11.90
CA VAL A 231 -18.61 7.18 12.07
C VAL A 231 -20.05 7.13 11.57
N TRP A 232 -20.28 6.57 10.38
CA TRP A 232 -21.64 6.43 9.80
C TRP A 232 -22.53 5.45 10.58
N ASP A 233 -21.93 4.42 11.22
CA ASP A 233 -22.64 3.54 12.14
C ASP A 233 -22.96 4.21 13.50
N GLY A 234 -22.50 5.47 13.71
CA GLY A 234 -22.74 6.23 14.94
C GLY A 234 -21.87 5.81 16.12
N GLU A 235 -20.72 5.19 15.87
CA GLU A 235 -19.81 4.82 16.95
C GLU A 235 -19.19 6.06 17.61
N GLY A 236 -19.02 5.99 18.92
CA GLY A 236 -18.40 7.07 19.70
C GLY A 236 -16.90 7.21 19.44
N PRO A 237 -16.26 8.30 19.93
CA PRO A 237 -14.85 8.58 19.66
C PRO A 237 -13.88 7.53 20.23
N ALA A 238 -14.11 7.04 21.45
CA ALA A 238 -13.19 6.11 22.10
C ALA A 238 -13.01 4.79 21.33
N PRO A 239 -14.06 4.10 20.82
CA PRO A 239 -13.91 2.96 19.93
C PRO A 239 -13.14 3.28 18.66
N ILE A 240 -13.37 4.44 18.03
CA ILE A 240 -12.73 4.85 16.77
C ILE A 240 -11.23 5.07 17.00
N TRP A 241 -10.83 5.84 18.02
CA TRP A 241 -9.42 6.03 18.39
C TRP A 241 -8.71 4.72 18.71
N LYS A 242 -9.39 3.86 19.50
CA LYS A 242 -8.85 2.53 19.81
C LYS A 242 -8.63 1.69 18.55
N LYS A 243 -9.56 1.74 17.60
CA LYS A 243 -9.40 1.03 16.31
C LYS A 243 -8.30 1.64 15.46
N THR A 244 -8.22 2.96 15.35
CA THR A 244 -7.15 3.65 14.62
C THR A 244 -5.77 3.15 15.09
N LEU A 245 -5.53 3.16 16.39
CA LEU A 245 -4.24 2.71 16.96
C LEU A 245 -4.03 1.21 16.75
N LEU A 246 -4.97 0.38 17.22
CA LEU A 246 -4.75 -1.06 17.27
C LEU A 246 -4.76 -1.73 15.88
N LEU A 247 -5.48 -1.20 14.89
CA LEU A 247 -5.41 -1.72 13.52
C LEU A 247 -4.09 -1.33 12.85
N SER A 248 -3.59 -0.12 13.10
CA SER A 248 -2.26 0.28 12.64
C SER A 248 -1.16 -0.59 13.27
N VAL A 249 -1.25 -0.86 14.57
CA VAL A 249 -0.32 -1.78 15.26
C VAL A 249 -0.42 -3.19 14.69
N ALA A 250 -1.64 -3.70 14.43
CA ALA A 250 -1.82 -5.02 13.82
C ALA A 250 -1.16 -5.11 12.45
N TRP A 251 -1.32 -4.07 11.62
CA TRP A 251 -0.67 -3.99 10.31
C TRP A 251 0.87 -3.96 10.42
N VAL A 252 1.41 -3.12 11.30
CA VAL A 252 2.86 -3.02 11.55
C VAL A 252 3.44 -4.34 12.05
N LEU A 253 2.72 -5.03 12.96
CA LEU A 253 3.13 -6.35 13.45
C LEU A 253 3.08 -7.39 12.32
N GLY A 254 2.03 -7.39 11.49
CA GLY A 254 1.96 -8.27 10.32
C GLY A 254 3.13 -8.08 9.37
N TYR A 255 3.45 -6.82 9.05
CA TYR A 255 4.58 -6.48 8.20
C TYR A 255 5.93 -6.87 8.83
N GLY A 256 6.19 -6.38 10.04
CA GLY A 256 7.48 -6.54 10.71
C GLY A 256 7.80 -7.99 11.06
N LEU A 257 6.82 -8.75 11.60
CA LEU A 257 7.04 -10.16 11.94
C LEU A 257 7.24 -11.02 10.67
N THR A 258 6.57 -10.70 9.58
CA THR A 258 6.79 -11.36 8.29
C THR A 258 8.19 -11.07 7.74
N TRP A 259 8.70 -9.84 7.91
CA TRP A 259 10.05 -9.47 7.52
C TRP A 259 11.12 -10.18 8.37
N VAL A 260 10.93 -10.23 9.69
CA VAL A 260 11.81 -10.98 10.60
C VAL A 260 11.82 -12.47 10.25
N ALA A 261 10.65 -13.05 9.96
CA ALA A 261 10.56 -14.46 9.54
C ALA A 261 11.33 -14.71 8.23
N LYS A 262 11.30 -13.78 7.26
CA LYS A 262 12.15 -13.86 6.06
C LYS A 262 13.63 -13.91 6.43
N GLY A 263 14.08 -13.05 7.33
CA GLY A 263 15.48 -13.04 7.81
C GLY A 263 15.90 -14.37 8.42
N ILE A 264 15.05 -14.92 9.30
CA ILE A 264 15.32 -16.22 9.96
C ILE A 264 15.36 -17.34 8.94
N ILE A 265 14.33 -17.48 8.10
CA ILE A 265 14.24 -18.57 7.11
C ILE A 265 15.32 -18.43 6.05
N GLY A 266 15.59 -17.22 5.55
CA GLY A 266 16.68 -16.98 4.61
C GLY A 266 18.03 -17.40 5.18
N THR A 267 18.34 -17.02 6.42
CA THR A 267 19.58 -17.41 7.09
C THR A 267 19.68 -18.93 7.32
N LEU A 268 18.55 -19.60 7.60
CA LEU A 268 18.54 -21.05 7.83
C LEU A 268 18.62 -21.88 6.54
N LEU A 269 18.12 -21.36 5.43
CA LEU A 269 18.01 -22.09 4.15
C LEU A 269 19.09 -21.70 3.13
N THR A 270 19.88 -20.66 3.40
CA THR A 270 20.98 -20.20 2.55
C THR A 270 22.25 -20.06 3.37
N GLU A 271 23.38 -19.85 2.70
CA GLU A 271 24.68 -19.62 3.36
C GLU A 271 24.86 -18.15 3.81
N GLU A 272 23.84 -17.29 3.61
CA GLU A 272 23.92 -15.86 3.92
C GLU A 272 23.28 -15.51 5.27
N ASN A 273 23.86 -14.54 5.97
CA ASN A 273 23.26 -13.95 7.17
C ASN A 273 22.18 -12.93 6.78
N VAL A 274 21.05 -13.41 6.25
CA VAL A 274 19.93 -12.56 5.79
C VAL A 274 19.33 -11.73 6.95
N LEU A 275 19.29 -12.30 8.15
CA LEU A 275 18.80 -11.56 9.33
C LEU A 275 19.72 -10.39 9.69
N GLY A 276 21.04 -10.59 9.60
CA GLY A 276 22.03 -9.52 9.78
C GLY A 276 21.91 -8.42 8.74
N ASP A 277 21.69 -8.78 7.46
CA ASP A 277 21.41 -7.80 6.39
C ASP A 277 20.13 -7.00 6.67
N ILE A 278 19.04 -7.65 7.09
CA ILE A 278 17.80 -6.97 7.48
C ILE A 278 18.05 -5.92 8.55
N LEU A 279 18.76 -6.27 9.62
CA LEU A 279 19.02 -5.34 10.73
C LEU A 279 19.90 -4.16 10.30
N SER A 280 20.94 -4.42 9.51
CA SER A 280 21.84 -3.36 9.00
C SER A 280 21.09 -2.42 8.05
N GLN A 281 20.26 -2.96 7.16
CA GLN A 281 19.45 -2.16 6.23
C GLN A 281 18.32 -1.40 6.95
N ALA A 282 17.73 -1.95 8.00
CA ALA A 282 16.78 -1.21 8.81
C ALA A 282 17.42 0.04 9.43
N ALA A 283 18.63 -0.10 10.01
CA ALA A 283 19.39 1.03 10.53
C ALA A 283 19.75 2.03 9.43
N PHE A 284 20.26 1.57 8.28
CA PHE A 284 20.61 2.42 7.15
C PHE A 284 19.41 3.20 6.61
N ARG A 285 18.24 2.55 6.45
CA ARG A 285 17.01 3.17 5.94
C ARG A 285 16.43 4.23 6.87
N THR A 286 16.75 4.17 8.15
CA THR A 286 16.32 5.21 9.11
C THR A 286 17.21 6.44 9.05
N THR A 287 18.52 6.31 9.29
CA THR A 287 19.44 7.45 9.53
C THR A 287 20.76 7.35 8.77
N GLY A 288 20.91 6.34 7.88
CA GLY A 288 22.17 6.15 7.15
C GLY A 288 22.53 7.34 6.29
N ALA A 289 23.79 7.77 6.36
CA ALA A 289 24.32 8.79 5.47
C ALA A 289 24.39 8.27 4.02
N PHE A 290 24.16 9.17 3.06
CA PHE A 290 24.27 8.87 1.64
C PHE A 290 25.11 9.94 0.95
N TYR A 291 25.98 9.50 0.05
CA TYR A 291 26.89 10.35 -0.70
C TYR A 291 26.67 10.17 -2.19
N THR A 292 26.71 11.27 -2.93
CA THR A 292 26.75 11.33 -4.38
C THR A 292 28.10 11.88 -4.82
N ASP A 293 28.37 11.89 -6.12
CA ASP A 293 29.56 12.50 -6.70
C ASP A 293 29.67 14.01 -6.36
N THR A 294 28.55 14.64 -6.01
CA THR A 294 28.48 16.06 -5.61
C THR A 294 28.59 16.29 -4.11
N GLY A 295 28.71 15.22 -3.30
CA GLY A 295 28.86 15.30 -1.84
C GLY A 295 27.77 14.59 -1.05
N ALA A 296 27.69 14.91 0.25
CA ALA A 296 26.71 14.31 1.15
C ALA A 296 25.27 14.78 0.83
N VAL A 297 24.34 13.85 0.76
CA VAL A 297 22.91 14.16 0.63
C VAL A 297 22.32 14.38 2.02
N ASP A 298 21.60 15.48 2.22
CA ASP A 298 20.82 15.70 3.44
C ASP A 298 19.65 14.68 3.52
N VAL A 299 19.75 13.75 4.46
CA VAL A 299 18.75 12.71 4.74
C VAL A 299 17.97 12.98 6.02
N SER A 300 17.96 14.22 6.50
CA SER A 300 17.21 14.62 7.70
C SER A 300 15.70 14.41 7.53
N MET A 301 14.99 14.32 8.68
CA MET A 301 13.51 14.29 8.68
C MET A 301 12.91 15.40 7.82
N ARG A 302 13.45 16.61 7.95
CA ARG A 302 12.96 17.78 7.22
C ARG A 302 13.10 17.56 5.71
N SER A 303 14.27 17.14 5.24
CA SER A 303 14.51 16.93 3.80
C SER A 303 13.64 15.79 3.26
N ALA A 304 13.48 14.70 4.00
CA ALA A 304 12.63 13.58 3.62
C ALA A 304 11.15 13.97 3.50
N VAL A 305 10.65 14.73 4.48
CA VAL A 305 9.25 15.20 4.45
C VAL A 305 9.03 16.21 3.32
N LEU A 306 9.89 17.22 3.22
CA LEU A 306 9.72 18.30 2.24
C LEU A 306 9.76 17.79 0.81
N ILE A 307 10.76 16.96 0.43
CA ILE A 307 10.86 16.45 -0.94
C ILE A 307 9.63 15.65 -1.38
N ASN A 308 9.06 14.84 -0.47
CA ASN A 308 7.88 14.06 -0.77
C ASN A 308 6.63 14.95 -0.88
N LEU A 309 6.47 15.97 -0.02
CA LEU A 309 5.39 16.95 -0.11
C LEU A 309 5.48 17.78 -1.39
N GLU A 310 6.66 18.30 -1.71
CA GLU A 310 6.91 19.07 -2.93
C GLU A 310 6.59 18.23 -4.16
N THR A 311 7.05 16.98 -4.20
CA THR A 311 6.80 16.06 -5.32
C THR A 311 5.31 15.75 -5.49
N PHE A 312 4.59 15.49 -4.39
CA PHE A 312 3.16 15.15 -4.49
C PHE A 312 2.28 16.36 -4.82
N PHE A 313 2.53 17.51 -4.16
CA PHE A 313 1.71 18.72 -4.31
C PHE A 313 2.19 19.64 -5.44
N MET A 314 3.02 19.15 -6.34
CA MET A 314 3.43 19.89 -7.55
C MET A 314 2.25 20.06 -8.52
N GLY A 315 2.27 21.15 -9.27
CA GLY A 315 1.32 21.40 -10.36
C GLY A 315 -0.15 21.43 -9.91
N ALA A 316 -1.01 20.72 -10.62
CA ALA A 316 -2.45 20.71 -10.36
C ALA A 316 -2.86 20.00 -9.06
N ASN A 317 -2.01 19.16 -8.50
CA ASN A 317 -2.35 18.41 -7.29
C ASN A 317 -2.62 19.33 -6.09
N ILE A 318 -1.84 20.39 -5.91
CA ILE A 318 -2.07 21.34 -4.82
C ILE A 318 -3.42 22.04 -4.97
N GLY A 319 -3.76 22.47 -6.19
CA GLY A 319 -5.06 23.13 -6.48
C GLY A 319 -6.24 22.17 -6.27
N ALA A 320 -6.11 20.92 -6.74
CA ALA A 320 -7.13 19.90 -6.56
C ALA A 320 -7.38 19.58 -5.08
N PHE A 321 -6.31 19.40 -4.30
CA PHE A 321 -6.43 19.15 -2.86
C PHE A 321 -7.01 20.35 -2.11
N ALA A 322 -6.55 21.57 -2.40
CA ALA A 322 -7.08 22.79 -1.81
C ALA A 322 -8.59 22.94 -2.11
N LEU A 323 -9.01 22.65 -3.35
CA LEU A 323 -10.43 22.67 -3.73
C LEU A 323 -11.24 21.62 -2.96
N MET A 324 -10.74 20.39 -2.82
CA MET A 324 -11.40 19.35 -2.02
C MET A 324 -11.57 19.80 -0.56
N LEU A 325 -10.52 20.33 0.06
CA LEU A 325 -10.57 20.83 1.43
C LEU A 325 -11.54 22.02 1.58
N LEU A 326 -11.52 22.96 0.63
CA LEU A 326 -12.43 24.11 0.64
C LEU A 326 -13.89 23.66 0.55
N VAL A 327 -14.21 22.75 -0.37
CA VAL A 327 -15.56 22.21 -0.53
C VAL A 327 -16.04 21.56 0.77
N GLU A 328 -15.22 20.67 1.36
CA GLU A 328 -15.60 19.97 2.60
C GLU A 328 -15.66 20.94 3.80
N GLY A 329 -14.74 21.90 3.90
CA GLY A 329 -14.75 22.93 4.95
C GLY A 329 -16.00 23.80 4.89
N VAL A 330 -16.39 24.29 3.70
CA VAL A 330 -17.64 25.06 3.53
C VAL A 330 -18.87 24.21 3.91
N TYR A 331 -18.90 22.94 3.54
CA TYR A 331 -20.00 22.05 3.93
C TYR A 331 -20.05 21.82 5.44
N ALA A 332 -18.91 21.60 6.09
CA ALA A 332 -18.82 21.40 7.54
C ALA A 332 -19.32 22.66 8.28
N LEU A 333 -18.89 23.84 7.85
CA LEU A 333 -19.30 25.13 8.44
C LEU A 333 -20.79 25.39 8.26
N ARG A 334 -21.34 25.15 7.06
CA ARG A 334 -22.78 25.40 6.78
C ARG A 334 -23.70 24.47 7.59
N ARG A 335 -23.26 23.28 7.98
CA ARG A 335 -24.07 22.36 8.78
C ARG A 335 -24.08 22.70 10.28
N GLY A 336 -23.14 23.56 10.75
CA GLY A 336 -23.13 24.11 12.11
C GLY A 336 -22.97 23.09 13.23
N ARG A 337 -22.69 21.82 12.91
CA ARG A 337 -22.54 20.72 13.88
C ARG A 337 -21.11 20.19 13.85
N LEU A 338 -20.39 20.46 14.92
CA LEU A 338 -19.01 19.96 15.12
C LEU A 338 -18.97 18.83 16.15
N GLU A 339 -20.08 18.14 16.37
CA GLU A 339 -20.20 17.11 17.42
C GLU A 339 -19.25 15.93 17.21
N ASN A 340 -18.90 15.63 15.95
CA ASN A 340 -18.03 14.52 15.58
C ASN A 340 -16.53 14.92 15.48
N TRP A 341 -16.12 16.06 16.06
CA TRP A 341 -14.72 16.50 15.97
C TRP A 341 -13.71 15.48 16.51
N PRO A 342 -13.99 14.66 17.59
CA PRO A 342 -13.01 13.69 18.05
C PRO A 342 -12.84 12.51 17.08
N GLN A 343 -13.91 12.11 16.36
CA GLN A 343 -13.85 11.10 15.30
C GLN A 343 -13.13 11.65 14.06
N ALA A 344 -13.39 12.91 13.70
CA ALA A 344 -12.67 13.60 12.63
C ALA A 344 -11.16 13.67 12.90
N LEU A 345 -10.75 13.95 14.14
CA LEU A 345 -9.34 13.92 14.52
C LEU A 345 -8.69 12.54 14.36
N ALA A 346 -9.42 11.46 14.57
CA ALA A 346 -8.88 10.12 14.33
C ALA A 346 -8.58 9.89 12.83
N LEU A 347 -9.45 10.37 11.93
CA LEU A 347 -9.20 10.37 10.49
C LEU A 347 -8.05 11.31 10.10
N ALA A 348 -7.97 12.48 10.71
CA ALA A 348 -6.85 13.40 10.52
C ALA A 348 -5.52 12.79 10.98
N ALA A 349 -5.52 11.99 12.04
CA ALA A 349 -4.35 11.24 12.47
C ALA A 349 -3.91 10.21 11.40
N VAL A 350 -4.86 9.53 10.74
CA VAL A 350 -4.54 8.63 9.60
C VAL A 350 -3.90 9.40 8.44
N ALA A 351 -4.33 10.63 8.19
CA ALA A 351 -3.73 11.49 7.16
C ALA A 351 -2.25 11.82 7.43
N LEU A 352 -1.78 11.67 8.67
CA LEU A 352 -0.38 11.90 9.07
C LEU A 352 0.50 10.64 8.95
N TRP A 353 -0.05 9.44 8.72
CA TRP A 353 0.76 8.21 8.61
C TRP A 353 1.87 8.29 7.56
N PRO A 354 1.67 8.88 6.36
CA PRO A 354 2.76 9.08 5.41
C PRO A 354 3.89 9.95 5.97
N VAL A 355 3.56 11.03 6.67
CA VAL A 355 4.56 11.93 7.27
C VAL A 355 5.33 11.21 8.38
N ILE A 356 4.64 10.43 9.23
CA ILE A 356 5.29 9.63 10.27
C ILE A 356 6.25 8.61 9.62
N TRP A 357 5.85 7.98 8.52
CA TRP A 357 6.71 7.08 7.76
C TRP A 357 7.99 7.78 7.28
N TYR A 358 7.88 9.00 6.72
CA TYR A 358 9.05 9.78 6.28
C TYR A 358 9.96 10.15 7.44
N CYS A 359 9.40 10.45 8.61
CA CYS A 359 10.18 10.74 9.80
C CYS A 359 10.92 9.50 10.35
N VAL A 360 10.33 8.31 10.23
CA VAL A 360 10.94 7.06 10.70
C VAL A 360 11.97 6.53 9.71
N LEU A 361 11.66 6.53 8.41
CA LEU A 361 12.53 6.01 7.35
C LEU A 361 13.10 7.18 6.50
N GLN A 362 13.86 8.06 7.14
CA GLN A 362 14.35 9.30 6.55
C GLN A 362 15.22 9.08 5.30
N ASN A 363 16.23 8.22 5.42
CA ASN A 363 17.12 7.89 4.31
C ASN A 363 16.30 7.30 3.14
N HIS A 364 15.49 6.28 3.42
CA HIS A 364 14.68 5.65 2.39
C HIS A 364 13.75 6.65 1.69
N SER A 365 13.02 7.45 2.47
CA SER A 365 12.04 8.40 1.95
C SER A 365 12.67 9.57 1.20
N ARG A 366 13.91 9.93 1.54
CA ARG A 366 14.68 10.97 0.83
C ARG A 366 15.27 10.46 -0.47
N LEU A 367 15.82 9.23 -0.46
CA LEU A 367 16.47 8.64 -1.63
C LEU A 367 15.50 8.09 -2.67
N HIS A 368 14.36 7.58 -2.22
CA HIS A 368 13.35 6.98 -3.10
C HIS A 368 12.08 7.84 -3.20
N PHE A 369 12.23 9.17 -3.14
CA PHE A 369 11.10 10.09 -3.14
C PHE A 369 10.20 9.95 -4.37
N TRP A 370 10.75 9.56 -5.54
CA TRP A 370 9.98 9.36 -6.79
C TRP A 370 8.91 8.26 -6.70
N MET A 371 8.95 7.40 -5.68
CA MET A 371 7.90 6.42 -5.41
C MET A 371 7.23 6.65 -4.06
N THR A 372 7.98 7.01 -3.00
CA THR A 372 7.42 7.13 -1.65
C THR A 372 6.41 8.27 -1.51
N TYR A 373 6.48 9.33 -2.34
CA TYR A 373 5.50 10.42 -2.35
C TYR A 373 4.07 9.93 -2.64
N LYS A 374 3.90 8.79 -3.35
CA LYS A 374 2.58 8.25 -3.74
C LYS A 374 1.70 7.94 -2.53
N GLN A 375 2.28 7.60 -1.38
CA GLN A 375 1.50 7.35 -0.16
C GLN A 375 0.82 8.60 0.43
N LEU A 376 1.18 9.83 0.01
CA LEU A 376 0.47 11.05 0.38
C LEU A 376 -0.97 11.12 -0.14
N SER A 377 -1.35 10.24 -1.07
CA SER A 377 -2.75 10.02 -1.42
C SER A 377 -3.61 9.63 -0.19
N VAL A 378 -3.01 8.97 0.81
CA VAL A 378 -3.67 8.71 2.11
C VAL A 378 -3.97 10.02 2.82
N THR A 379 -3.05 10.99 2.80
CA THR A 379 -3.26 12.32 3.38
C THR A 379 -4.44 13.03 2.73
N VAL A 380 -4.58 12.93 1.41
CA VAL A 380 -5.71 13.52 0.67
C VAL A 380 -7.02 12.85 1.09
N PHE A 381 -7.10 11.52 0.96
CA PHE A 381 -8.34 10.80 1.24
C PHE A 381 -8.75 10.89 2.70
N ALA A 382 -7.85 10.64 3.65
CA ALA A 382 -8.16 10.67 5.08
C ALA A 382 -8.39 12.10 5.60
N GLY A 383 -7.64 13.09 5.09
CA GLY A 383 -7.82 14.51 5.45
C GLY A 383 -9.17 15.07 5.01
N CYS A 384 -9.57 14.83 3.75
CA CYS A 384 -10.90 15.19 3.27
C CYS A 384 -12.01 14.41 4.01
N SER A 385 -11.77 13.15 4.34
CA SER A 385 -12.67 12.30 5.12
C SER A 385 -12.84 12.81 6.56
N ALA A 386 -11.82 13.41 7.15
CA ALA A 386 -11.91 14.04 8.47
C ALA A 386 -12.89 15.21 8.45
N LEU A 387 -12.78 16.10 7.47
CA LEU A 387 -13.75 17.21 7.29
C LEU A 387 -15.16 16.69 6.98
N ARG A 388 -15.25 15.62 6.20
CA ARG A 388 -16.52 14.97 5.89
C ARG A 388 -17.20 14.41 7.14
N ALA A 389 -16.40 13.80 8.05
CA ALA A 389 -16.90 13.27 9.32
C ALA A 389 -17.47 14.33 10.24
N LEU A 390 -16.92 15.58 10.24
CA LEU A 390 -17.48 16.70 11.01
C LEU A 390 -18.94 16.98 10.65
N GLY A 391 -19.28 16.91 9.35
CA GLY A 391 -20.63 17.17 8.85
C GLY A 391 -21.54 15.92 8.78
N ALA A 392 -21.10 14.76 9.28
CA ALA A 392 -21.92 13.55 9.27
C ALA A 392 -23.07 13.70 10.29
N VAL A 393 -24.29 13.63 9.79
CA VAL A 393 -25.50 13.61 10.63
C VAL A 393 -25.79 12.14 10.96
N ARG A 394 -26.03 11.85 12.25
CA ARG A 394 -26.69 10.59 12.63
C ARG A 394 -28.04 10.55 11.92
N GLU A 395 -28.22 9.64 10.98
CA GLU A 395 -29.58 9.29 10.54
C GLU A 395 -30.27 8.66 11.74
N ASP A 396 -31.28 9.38 12.26
CA ASP A 396 -32.12 8.89 13.34
C ASP A 396 -32.86 7.66 12.80
N ARG A 397 -32.44 6.47 13.20
CA ARG A 397 -33.06 5.20 12.76
C ARG A 397 -34.53 5.09 13.17
N SER A 398 -35.05 6.03 13.93
CA SER A 398 -36.47 6.10 14.31
C SER A 398 -37.40 6.42 13.14
N CYS A 399 -36.92 7.06 12.06
CA CYS A 399 -37.75 7.38 10.90
C CYS A 399 -37.96 6.22 9.90
N GLY A 400 -37.08 5.21 9.92
CA GLY A 400 -37.14 4.07 8.99
C GLY A 400 -38.15 2.99 9.37
N GLU A 401 -38.61 2.94 10.62
CA GLU A 401 -39.64 1.98 11.04
C GLU A 401 -41.08 2.46 10.78
N VAL A 402 -41.29 3.75 10.63
CA VAL A 402 -42.63 4.31 10.34
C VAL A 402 -42.99 4.14 8.86
N GLN A 403 -42.01 4.16 7.94
CA GLN A 403 -42.27 3.97 6.51
C GLN A 403 -42.48 2.50 6.09
N LYS A 404 -42.21 1.50 6.96
CA LYS A 404 -42.50 0.09 6.69
C LYS A 404 -43.86 -0.36 7.26
N ARG A 405 -44.62 0.53 7.91
CA ARG A 405 -45.97 0.27 8.44
C ARG A 405 -47.08 1.08 7.77
N ALA A 406 -46.78 1.84 6.74
CA ALA A 406 -47.69 2.48 5.83
C ALA A 406 -47.54 1.85 4.42
#